data_b3f6cde616a4c2a781f4cb11b3e55cb0
#
_entry.id   b3f6cde616a4c2a781f4cb11b3e55cb0
#
_cell.length_a   1.000
_cell.length_b   1.000
_cell.length_c   1.000
_cell.angle_alpha   90.00
_cell.angle_beta   90.00
_cell.angle_gamma   90.00
#
_symmetry.space_group_name_H-M   'P 1'
#
loop_
_entity.id
_entity.type
_entity.pdbx_description
1 polymer ?
#
loop_
_entity_poly.entity_id
_entity_poly.type
_entity_poly.pdbx_seq_one_letter_code
_entity_poly.pdbx_strand_id
1 'polypeptide(L)'
;MSNSAILPAGVSKEVLLTELRRLSWGAADILRAYARGEQPPHGFQKALSVDNGGEGPVSAADLAVNQWLLEGLSGAFPDAGWTLLSEETAKEQLTEGEPLPAEWLWILDPLDGTKDFLQGTGEYAVHLALVRGNRPVLGVVLLPEADELWIGLVGDDAWCEDREGKRSPVRFSERKELSDLLLVASRSHRDDRLETLIGELQLGGSKAVGSVGCKVATILRGETDLYISLSGRSAPKDWDMAAPEAVLL
;
A
#
# COMPACT_ATOMS: atom_id res chain seq x y z
N MET A 1 -27.52 11.00 -13.27
CA MET A 1 -26.96 11.60 -12.06
C MET A 1 -25.52 11.95 -12.39
N SER A 2 -25.16 13.21 -12.26
CA SER A 2 -23.84 13.76 -12.63
C SER A 2 -22.73 12.98 -11.92
N ASN A 3 -21.80 12.44 -12.70
CA ASN A 3 -20.55 11.86 -12.20
C ASN A 3 -19.78 12.99 -11.48
N SER A 4 -20.02 13.15 -10.17
CA SER A 4 -19.29 14.11 -9.37
C SER A 4 -17.82 13.67 -9.39
N ALA A 5 -16.94 14.59 -9.71
CA ALA A 5 -15.53 14.39 -9.94
C ALA A 5 -14.88 13.43 -8.90
N ILE A 6 -14.42 12.29 -9.37
CA ILE A 6 -13.66 11.30 -8.59
C ILE A 6 -12.29 11.87 -8.21
N LEU A 7 -11.85 12.97 -8.85
CA LEU A 7 -10.55 13.62 -8.65
C LEU A 7 -10.73 15.12 -8.36
N PRO A 8 -9.75 15.78 -7.73
CA PRO A 8 -9.74 17.22 -7.51
C PRO A 8 -9.88 18.00 -8.82
N ALA A 9 -10.46 19.19 -8.73
CA ALA A 9 -10.60 20.07 -9.88
C ALA A 9 -9.24 20.35 -10.56
N GLY A 10 -9.19 20.24 -11.88
CA GLY A 10 -7.98 20.47 -12.68
C GLY A 10 -7.03 19.27 -12.77
N VAL A 11 -7.29 18.16 -12.07
CA VAL A 11 -6.47 16.95 -12.17
C VAL A 11 -7.03 16.02 -13.25
N SER A 12 -6.24 15.79 -14.32
CA SER A 12 -6.56 14.81 -15.36
C SER A 12 -6.27 13.38 -14.88
N LYS A 13 -7.25 12.48 -15.03
CA LYS A 13 -7.09 11.05 -14.71
C LYS A 13 -5.91 10.42 -15.47
N GLU A 14 -5.77 10.72 -16.76
CA GLU A 14 -4.70 10.15 -17.59
C GLU A 14 -3.33 10.61 -17.16
N VAL A 15 -3.18 11.91 -16.88
CA VAL A 15 -1.91 12.49 -16.40
C VAL A 15 -1.58 11.91 -15.02
N LEU A 16 -2.56 11.85 -14.12
CA LEU A 16 -2.36 11.29 -12.78
C LEU A 16 -1.91 9.83 -12.85
N LEU A 17 -2.59 8.98 -13.60
CA LEU A 17 -2.21 7.57 -13.74
C LEU A 17 -0.84 7.40 -14.38
N THR A 18 -0.46 8.26 -15.32
CA THR A 18 0.89 8.25 -15.92
C THR A 18 1.96 8.56 -14.88
N GLU A 19 1.75 9.59 -14.07
CA GLU A 19 2.68 9.95 -12.99
C GLU A 19 2.73 8.91 -11.88
N LEU A 20 1.59 8.33 -11.50
CA LEU A 20 1.57 7.25 -10.50
C LEU A 20 2.37 6.03 -10.95
N ARG A 21 2.28 5.64 -12.25
CA ARG A 21 3.13 4.58 -12.81
C ARG A 21 4.61 4.92 -12.73
N ARG A 22 4.98 6.11 -13.18
CA ARG A 22 6.37 6.58 -13.14
C ARG A 22 6.92 6.56 -11.71
N LEU A 23 6.16 7.09 -10.76
CA LEU A 23 6.55 7.15 -9.35
C LEU A 23 6.64 5.76 -8.73
N SER A 24 5.67 4.90 -9.00
CA SER A 24 5.65 3.54 -8.47
C SER A 24 6.84 2.72 -8.98
N TRP A 25 7.09 2.70 -10.27
CA TRP A 25 8.23 1.95 -10.82
C TRP A 25 9.58 2.55 -10.40
N GLY A 26 9.68 3.87 -10.22
CA GLY A 26 10.85 4.50 -9.63
C GLY A 26 11.07 4.07 -8.17
N ALA A 27 10.01 3.97 -7.38
CA ALA A 27 10.07 3.42 -6.02
C ALA A 27 10.51 1.95 -6.01
N ALA A 28 10.01 1.12 -6.95
CA ALA A 28 10.47 -0.26 -7.10
C ALA A 28 11.98 -0.35 -7.37
N ASP A 29 12.51 0.51 -8.24
CA ASP A 29 13.94 0.52 -8.58
C ASP A 29 14.80 0.94 -7.37
N ILE A 30 14.33 1.92 -6.58
CA ILE A 30 14.98 2.33 -5.33
C ILE A 30 15.01 1.16 -4.34
N LEU A 31 13.87 0.55 -4.04
CA LEU A 31 13.76 -0.55 -3.07
C LEU A 31 14.60 -1.75 -3.48
N ARG A 32 14.53 -2.17 -4.74
CA ARG A 32 15.33 -3.28 -5.25
C ARG A 32 16.83 -3.04 -5.16
N ALA A 33 17.28 -1.80 -5.42
CA ALA A 33 18.69 -1.46 -5.28
C ALA A 33 19.15 -1.59 -3.83
N TYR A 34 18.37 -1.09 -2.86
CA TYR A 34 18.67 -1.27 -1.45
C TYR A 34 18.65 -2.74 -1.03
N ALA A 35 17.64 -3.50 -1.44
CA ALA A 35 17.52 -4.93 -1.12
C ALA A 35 18.73 -5.74 -1.62
N ARG A 36 19.32 -5.35 -2.77
CA ARG A 36 20.50 -5.99 -3.37
C ARG A 36 21.83 -5.39 -2.91
N GLY A 37 21.82 -4.36 -2.06
CA GLY A 37 23.02 -3.63 -1.66
C GLY A 37 23.70 -2.90 -2.84
N GLU A 38 22.93 -2.54 -3.86
CA GLU A 38 23.37 -1.78 -5.03
C GLU A 38 23.26 -0.27 -4.78
N GLN A 39 23.82 0.55 -5.68
CA GLN A 39 23.65 1.99 -5.65
C GLN A 39 22.22 2.33 -6.09
N PRO A 40 21.40 2.97 -5.25
CA PRO A 40 20.06 3.37 -5.64
C PRO A 40 20.08 4.42 -6.77
N PRO A 41 19.07 4.42 -7.66
CA PRO A 41 18.91 5.46 -8.66
C PRO A 41 18.57 6.81 -8.03
N HIS A 42 18.46 7.85 -8.84
CA HIS A 42 18.03 9.20 -8.47
C HIS A 42 18.89 9.92 -7.42
N GLY A 43 20.14 9.48 -7.21
CA GLY A 43 21.10 10.15 -6.34
C GLY A 43 20.98 9.81 -4.86
N PHE A 44 20.15 8.86 -4.49
CA PHE A 44 20.02 8.42 -3.09
C PHE A 44 21.29 7.72 -2.59
N GLN A 45 21.53 7.84 -1.26
CA GLN A 45 22.72 7.26 -0.64
C GLN A 45 22.58 5.73 -0.50
N LYS A 46 23.70 5.02 -0.70
CA LYS A 46 23.73 3.55 -0.62
C LYS A 46 23.58 2.99 0.80
N ALA A 47 23.84 3.78 1.83
CA ALA A 47 23.83 3.29 3.21
C ALA A 47 22.43 2.88 3.68
N LEU A 48 22.30 1.66 4.15
CA LEU A 48 21.14 1.18 4.91
C LEU A 48 21.41 1.44 6.40
N SER A 49 20.66 2.37 7.00
CA SER A 49 20.59 2.53 8.45
C SER A 49 19.24 2.04 8.95
N VAL A 50 19.21 1.43 10.11
CA VAL A 50 17.97 0.99 10.76
C VAL A 50 17.83 1.82 12.03
N ASP A 51 16.76 2.57 12.16
CA ASP A 51 16.36 3.22 13.39
C ASP A 51 15.23 2.44 14.04
N ASN A 52 15.39 2.12 15.33
CA ASN A 52 14.41 1.40 16.13
C ASN A 52 13.61 2.38 17.00
N GLY A 53 13.08 3.45 16.42
CA GLY A 53 12.39 4.57 17.10
C GLY A 53 11.05 4.25 17.76
N GLY A 54 10.81 3.00 18.20
CA GLY A 54 9.66 2.63 19.06
C GLY A 54 8.36 2.26 18.31
N GLU A 55 8.21 2.54 17.04
CA GLU A 55 7.03 2.18 16.22
C GLU A 55 7.33 1.14 15.13
N GLY A 56 8.54 0.70 15.02
CA GLY A 56 9.02 -0.27 14.04
C GLY A 56 10.37 0.12 13.44
N PRO A 57 10.97 -0.74 12.62
CA PRO A 57 12.21 -0.44 11.94
C PRO A 57 11.95 0.53 10.78
N VAL A 58 12.76 1.59 10.68
CA VAL A 58 12.83 2.49 9.53
C VAL A 58 14.18 2.28 8.85
N SER A 59 14.20 2.18 7.55
CA SER A 59 15.42 2.01 6.78
C SER A 59 15.70 3.22 5.87
N ALA A 60 16.93 3.34 5.38
CA ALA A 60 17.24 4.35 4.37
C ALA A 60 16.39 4.18 3.09
N ALA A 61 15.87 2.97 2.86
CA ALA A 61 14.99 2.69 1.73
C ALA A 61 13.63 3.35 1.90
N ASP A 62 13.03 3.28 3.13
CA ASP A 62 11.78 3.98 3.47
C ASP A 62 11.91 5.47 3.19
N LEU A 63 12.96 6.10 3.73
CA LEU A 63 13.19 7.55 3.59
C LEU A 63 13.43 7.95 2.13
N ALA A 64 14.16 7.16 1.37
CA ALA A 64 14.42 7.43 -0.04
C ALA A 64 13.14 7.35 -0.89
N VAL A 65 12.32 6.33 -0.68
CA VAL A 65 11.03 6.20 -1.37
C VAL A 65 10.07 7.28 -0.92
N ASN A 66 10.00 7.59 0.37
CA ASN A 66 9.21 8.70 0.89
C ASN A 66 9.53 10.02 0.17
N GLN A 67 10.81 10.39 0.14
CA GLN A 67 11.25 11.60 -0.55
C GLN A 67 10.88 11.57 -2.03
N TRP A 68 11.15 10.46 -2.73
CA TRP A 68 10.82 10.27 -4.14
C TRP A 68 9.34 10.49 -4.45
N LEU A 69 8.45 9.91 -3.65
CA LEU A 69 7.01 10.00 -3.84
C LEU A 69 6.48 11.40 -3.53
N LEU A 70 6.88 12.00 -2.41
CA LEU A 70 6.43 13.34 -2.00
C LEU A 70 6.87 14.42 -2.99
N GLU A 71 8.16 14.43 -3.38
CA GLU A 71 8.69 15.38 -4.37
C GLU A 71 8.04 15.16 -5.75
N GLY A 72 7.85 13.92 -6.14
CA GLY A 72 7.25 13.57 -7.43
C GLY A 72 5.79 14.02 -7.54
N LEU A 73 4.96 13.76 -6.53
CA LEU A 73 3.55 14.21 -6.50
C LEU A 73 3.45 15.72 -6.44
N SER A 74 4.25 16.38 -5.59
CA SER A 74 4.26 17.85 -5.47
C SER A 74 4.73 18.53 -6.75
N GLY A 75 5.75 17.98 -7.40
CA GLY A 75 6.31 18.54 -8.64
C GLY A 75 5.39 18.36 -9.85
N ALA A 76 4.72 17.22 -9.95
CA ALA A 76 3.81 16.93 -11.05
C ALA A 76 2.47 17.70 -10.96
N PHE A 77 2.04 18.01 -9.74
CA PHE A 77 0.73 18.64 -9.49
C PHE A 77 0.82 19.78 -8.46
N PRO A 78 1.56 20.86 -8.76
CA PRO A 78 1.82 21.94 -7.81
C PRO A 78 0.55 22.70 -7.39
N ASP A 79 -0.47 22.72 -8.24
CA ASP A 79 -1.74 23.43 -8.01
C ASP A 79 -2.90 22.50 -7.60
N ALA A 80 -2.64 21.21 -7.41
CA ALA A 80 -3.69 20.29 -6.97
C ALA A 80 -4.00 20.55 -5.48
N GLY A 81 -5.24 20.86 -5.18
CA GLY A 81 -5.66 21.23 -3.81
C GLY A 81 -5.72 20.02 -2.85
N TRP A 82 -4.66 19.21 -2.78
CA TRP A 82 -4.51 18.10 -1.84
C TRP A 82 -3.34 18.28 -0.88
N THR A 83 -3.40 17.58 0.25
CA THR A 83 -2.29 17.44 1.19
C THR A 83 -1.63 16.09 1.03
N LEU A 84 -0.34 15.98 1.33
CA LEU A 84 0.42 14.73 1.33
C LEU A 84 0.69 14.32 2.79
N LEU A 85 0.27 13.13 3.17
CA LEU A 85 0.53 12.49 4.44
C LEU A 85 1.24 11.17 4.18
N SER A 86 2.40 10.97 4.77
CA SER A 86 3.14 9.72 4.71
C SER A 86 3.33 9.15 6.12
N GLU A 87 3.48 7.84 6.24
CA GLU A 87 3.88 7.19 7.49
C GLU A 87 5.05 7.92 8.16
N GLU A 88 6.09 8.26 7.38
CA GLU A 88 7.32 8.89 7.86
C GLU A 88 7.13 10.33 8.37
N THR A 89 6.05 11.02 7.92
CA THR A 89 5.77 12.40 8.30
C THR A 89 4.52 12.56 9.17
N ALA A 90 3.75 11.49 9.36
CA ALA A 90 2.47 11.54 10.04
C ALA A 90 2.54 12.09 11.47
N LYS A 91 3.57 11.74 12.22
CA LYS A 91 3.77 12.23 13.60
C LYS A 91 3.92 13.74 13.70
N GLU A 92 4.50 14.37 12.68
CA GLU A 92 4.71 15.81 12.64
C GLU A 92 3.48 16.56 12.13
N GLN A 93 2.65 15.89 11.32
CA GLN A 93 1.52 16.51 10.61
C GLN A 93 0.17 16.28 11.29
N LEU A 94 0.04 15.23 12.09
CA LEU A 94 -1.22 14.87 12.72
C LEU A 94 -1.22 15.22 14.23
N THR A 95 -2.34 15.76 14.69
CA THR A 95 -2.64 15.95 16.12
C THR A 95 -3.81 15.04 16.47
N GLU A 96 -3.67 14.25 17.52
CA GLU A 96 -4.73 13.33 17.96
C GLU A 96 -6.04 14.09 18.25
N GLY A 97 -7.13 13.62 17.64
CA GLY A 97 -8.47 14.21 17.79
C GLY A 97 -8.76 15.40 16.87
N GLU A 98 -7.80 15.87 16.08
CA GLU A 98 -8.04 16.90 15.08
C GLU A 98 -8.51 16.31 13.74
N PRO A 99 -9.35 17.03 12.98
CA PRO A 99 -9.74 16.61 11.63
C PRO A 99 -8.54 16.48 10.70
N LEU A 100 -8.64 15.64 9.68
CA LEU A 100 -7.65 15.56 8.61
C LEU A 100 -7.45 16.93 7.94
N PRO A 101 -6.22 17.28 7.56
CA PRO A 101 -5.84 18.65 7.18
C PRO A 101 -6.44 19.16 5.87
N ALA A 102 -7.10 18.30 5.07
CA ALA A 102 -7.67 18.70 3.78
C ALA A 102 -8.86 17.82 3.35
N GLU A 103 -9.69 18.34 2.44
CA GLU A 103 -10.76 17.53 1.79
C GLU A 103 -10.16 16.40 0.94
N TRP A 104 -9.03 16.68 0.26
CA TRP A 104 -8.30 15.73 -0.56
C TRP A 104 -6.93 15.47 0.08
N LEU A 105 -6.64 14.20 0.33
CA LEU A 105 -5.44 13.78 1.02
C LEU A 105 -4.82 12.58 0.33
N TRP A 106 -3.53 12.65 0.01
CA TRP A 106 -2.73 11.47 -0.25
C TRP A 106 -2.30 10.85 1.07
N ILE A 107 -2.54 9.56 1.23
CA ILE A 107 -2.01 8.74 2.32
C ILE A 107 -1.02 7.76 1.71
N LEU A 108 0.23 7.81 2.16
CA LEU A 108 1.35 7.08 1.58
C LEU A 108 2.01 6.18 2.62
N ASP A 109 2.29 4.95 2.21
CA ASP A 109 3.22 4.05 2.89
C ASP A 109 4.39 3.75 1.94
N PRO A 110 5.56 4.34 2.20
CA PRO A 110 6.73 4.16 1.35
C PRO A 110 7.26 2.74 1.30
N LEU A 111 7.07 1.97 2.37
CA LEU A 111 7.52 0.58 2.48
C LEU A 111 6.70 -0.21 3.51
N ASP A 112 5.49 -0.63 3.13
CA ASP A 112 4.71 -1.59 3.91
C ASP A 112 5.47 -2.92 4.01
N GLY A 113 5.74 -3.35 5.23
CA GLY A 113 6.51 -4.55 5.49
C GLY A 113 8.02 -4.32 5.60
N THR A 114 8.46 -3.21 6.21
CA THR A 114 9.89 -2.91 6.45
C THR A 114 10.65 -4.07 7.09
N LYS A 115 10.02 -4.80 8.02
CA LYS A 115 10.61 -5.98 8.64
C LYS A 115 10.89 -7.09 7.63
N ASP A 116 9.94 -7.38 6.76
CA ASP A 116 10.06 -8.38 5.70
C ASP A 116 11.10 -7.95 4.65
N PHE A 117 11.15 -6.65 4.33
CA PHE A 117 12.19 -6.07 3.48
C PHE A 117 13.59 -6.30 4.05
N LEU A 118 13.81 -5.96 5.33
CA LEU A 118 15.09 -6.14 6.01
C LEU A 118 15.51 -7.62 6.15
N GLN A 119 14.54 -8.53 6.23
CA GLN A 119 14.78 -9.98 6.27
C GLN A 119 14.98 -10.60 4.88
N GLY A 120 14.77 -9.83 3.81
CA GLY A 120 14.92 -10.31 2.43
C GLY A 120 13.88 -11.33 2.01
N THR A 121 12.66 -11.29 2.57
CA THR A 121 11.58 -12.23 2.20
C THR A 121 10.97 -11.91 0.84
N GLY A 122 11.14 -10.70 0.35
CA GLY A 122 10.49 -10.18 -0.87
C GLY A 122 9.02 -9.81 -0.69
N GLU A 123 8.46 -9.92 0.52
CA GLU A 123 7.06 -9.63 0.81
C GLU A 123 6.89 -8.22 1.39
N TYR A 124 7.12 -7.21 0.57
CA TYR A 124 6.94 -5.80 0.88
C TYR A 124 6.23 -5.07 -0.26
N ALA A 125 5.62 -3.94 0.06
CA ALA A 125 4.84 -3.17 -0.90
C ALA A 125 5.05 -1.66 -0.73
N VAL A 126 4.57 -0.86 -1.69
CA VAL A 126 4.42 0.59 -1.60
C VAL A 126 2.96 0.92 -1.79
N HIS A 127 2.41 1.77 -0.92
CA HIS A 127 1.02 2.17 -0.97
C HIS A 127 0.87 3.66 -1.26
N LEU A 128 -0.01 4.01 -2.21
CA LEU A 128 -0.43 5.39 -2.46
C LEU A 128 -1.97 5.40 -2.54
N ALA A 129 -2.62 6.14 -1.66
CA ALA A 129 -4.07 6.31 -1.70
C ALA A 129 -4.45 7.78 -1.79
N LEU A 130 -5.30 8.14 -2.75
CA LEU A 130 -6.00 9.42 -2.74
C LEU A 130 -7.31 9.23 -1.99
N VAL A 131 -7.49 10.03 -0.95
CA VAL A 131 -8.64 10.00 -0.06
C VAL A 131 -9.43 11.30 -0.20
N ARG A 132 -10.74 11.20 -0.23
CA ARG A 132 -11.64 12.36 -0.12
C ARG A 132 -12.48 12.25 1.13
N GLY A 133 -12.36 13.23 2.01
CA GLY A 133 -12.93 13.10 3.36
C GLY A 133 -12.32 11.89 4.06
N ASN A 134 -13.15 10.90 4.41
CA ASN A 134 -12.71 9.70 5.12
C ASN A 134 -12.80 8.42 4.25
N ARG A 135 -12.76 8.55 2.91
CA ARG A 135 -12.86 7.40 2.01
C ARG A 135 -11.81 7.44 0.91
N PRO A 136 -11.10 6.33 0.67
CA PRO A 136 -10.24 6.25 -0.48
C PRO A 136 -11.06 6.30 -1.78
N VAL A 137 -10.54 6.97 -2.79
CA VAL A 137 -11.14 7.11 -4.11
C VAL A 137 -10.25 6.55 -5.21
N LEU A 138 -8.96 6.47 -4.95
CA LEU A 138 -7.96 5.84 -5.81
C LEU A 138 -6.92 5.18 -4.93
N GLY A 139 -6.50 3.98 -5.28
CA GLY A 139 -5.44 3.25 -4.61
C GLY A 139 -4.43 2.70 -5.60
N VAL A 140 -3.18 2.69 -5.18
CA VAL A 140 -2.07 2.04 -5.87
C VAL A 140 -1.32 1.19 -4.86
N VAL A 141 -1.19 -0.10 -5.17
CA VAL A 141 -0.39 -1.06 -4.41
C VAL A 141 0.67 -1.63 -5.34
N LEU A 142 1.91 -1.26 -5.12
CA LEU A 142 3.05 -1.78 -5.87
C LEU A 142 3.70 -2.92 -5.08
N LEU A 143 3.91 -4.05 -5.74
CA LEU A 143 4.71 -5.17 -5.24
C LEU A 143 6.01 -5.24 -6.04
N PRO A 144 7.10 -4.67 -5.56
CA PRO A 144 8.34 -4.56 -6.33
C PRO A 144 8.88 -5.92 -6.80
N GLU A 145 8.96 -6.91 -5.92
CA GLU A 145 9.55 -8.22 -6.27
C GLU A 145 8.67 -9.07 -7.20
N ALA A 146 7.36 -8.80 -7.24
CA ALA A 146 6.43 -9.50 -8.12
C ALA A 146 6.27 -8.85 -9.50
N ASP A 147 6.86 -7.64 -9.73
CA ASP A 147 6.58 -6.80 -10.90
C ASP A 147 5.09 -6.51 -11.12
N GLU A 148 4.37 -6.27 -10.02
CA GLU A 148 2.94 -6.01 -10.04
C GLU A 148 2.61 -4.61 -9.52
N LEU A 149 1.84 -3.87 -10.30
CA LEU A 149 1.27 -2.58 -9.93
C LEU A 149 -0.26 -2.69 -9.97
N TRP A 150 -0.87 -2.84 -8.81
CA TRP A 150 -2.32 -2.85 -8.64
C TRP A 150 -2.84 -1.44 -8.55
N ILE A 151 -3.83 -1.09 -9.37
CA ILE A 151 -4.47 0.22 -9.40
C ILE A 151 -5.97 0.02 -9.30
N GLY A 152 -6.62 0.76 -8.40
CA GLY A 152 -8.06 0.77 -8.24
C GLY A 152 -8.61 2.19 -8.20
N LEU A 153 -9.69 2.43 -8.96
CA LEU A 153 -10.49 3.64 -8.87
C LEU A 153 -11.87 3.24 -8.36
N VAL A 154 -12.19 3.66 -7.15
CA VAL A 154 -13.44 3.27 -6.49
C VAL A 154 -14.65 3.66 -7.33
N GLY A 155 -15.47 2.66 -7.66
CA GLY A 155 -16.66 2.80 -8.49
C GLY A 155 -16.39 2.87 -10.01
N ASP A 156 -15.16 2.59 -10.47
CA ASP A 156 -14.81 2.49 -11.88
C ASP A 156 -14.20 1.10 -12.15
N ASP A 157 -12.90 0.93 -12.04
CA ASP A 157 -12.20 -0.33 -12.38
C ASP A 157 -10.99 -0.56 -11.47
N ALA A 158 -10.61 -1.83 -11.30
CA ALA A 158 -9.37 -2.24 -10.66
C ALA A 158 -8.64 -3.26 -11.55
N TRP A 159 -7.31 -3.10 -11.67
CA TRP A 159 -6.47 -3.98 -12.49
C TRP A 159 -5.06 -4.08 -11.93
N CYS A 160 -4.35 -5.11 -12.34
CA CYS A 160 -2.91 -5.20 -12.21
C CYS A 160 -2.24 -4.84 -13.54
N GLU A 161 -1.11 -4.17 -13.50
CA GLU A 161 -0.24 -4.02 -14.67
C GLU A 161 1.22 -4.34 -14.31
N ASP A 162 1.94 -4.86 -15.29
CA ASP A 162 3.40 -5.05 -15.19
C ASP A 162 4.15 -3.77 -15.60
N ARG A 163 5.47 -3.83 -15.56
CA ARG A 163 6.35 -2.70 -15.92
C ARG A 163 6.22 -2.25 -17.39
N GLU A 164 5.84 -3.16 -18.29
CA GLU A 164 5.59 -2.89 -19.70
C GLU A 164 4.20 -2.30 -19.93
N GLY A 165 3.38 -2.17 -18.88
CA GLY A 165 2.02 -1.64 -18.94
C GLY A 165 0.98 -2.66 -19.42
N LYS A 166 1.33 -3.95 -19.47
CA LYS A 166 0.39 -5.02 -19.78
C LYS A 166 -0.55 -5.24 -18.61
N ARG A 167 -1.85 -5.08 -18.86
CA ARG A 167 -2.90 -5.21 -17.86
C ARG A 167 -3.40 -6.62 -17.70
N SER A 168 -3.68 -6.97 -16.45
CA SER A 168 -4.37 -8.18 -16.03
C SER A 168 -5.56 -7.80 -15.15
N PRO A 169 -6.72 -8.44 -15.31
CA PRO A 169 -7.89 -8.16 -14.48
C PRO A 169 -7.72 -8.74 -13.07
N VAL A 170 -8.43 -8.15 -12.11
CA VAL A 170 -8.65 -8.77 -10.80
C VAL A 170 -9.37 -10.11 -10.97
N ARG A 171 -8.99 -11.11 -10.19
CA ARG A 171 -9.58 -12.44 -10.21
C ARG A 171 -9.85 -12.91 -8.78
N PHE A 172 -11.06 -12.72 -8.31
CA PHE A 172 -11.47 -13.32 -7.05
C PHE A 172 -11.68 -14.83 -7.21
N SER A 173 -11.52 -15.56 -6.11
CA SER A 173 -11.83 -16.98 -6.10
C SER A 173 -13.34 -17.23 -6.25
N GLU A 174 -13.71 -18.45 -6.59
CA GLU A 174 -15.11 -18.88 -6.64
C GLU A 174 -15.56 -19.61 -5.36
N ARG A 175 -14.70 -19.69 -4.32
CA ARG A 175 -15.02 -20.31 -3.05
C ARG A 175 -16.14 -19.55 -2.34
N LYS A 176 -17.15 -20.25 -1.83
CA LYS A 176 -18.34 -19.65 -1.21
C LYS A 176 -18.64 -20.22 0.16
N GLU A 177 -18.26 -21.47 0.38
CA GLU A 177 -18.49 -22.12 1.66
C GLU A 177 -17.38 -21.74 2.64
N LEU A 178 -17.72 -21.46 3.89
CA LEU A 178 -16.77 -21.04 4.91
C LEU A 178 -15.62 -22.04 5.07
N SER A 179 -15.91 -23.34 5.00
CA SER A 179 -14.94 -24.42 5.06
C SER A 179 -13.96 -24.49 3.89
N ASP A 180 -14.22 -23.76 2.80
CA ASP A 180 -13.37 -23.73 1.61
C ASP A 180 -12.54 -22.44 1.54
N LEU A 181 -12.98 -21.39 2.28
CA LEU A 181 -12.30 -20.10 2.25
C LEU A 181 -10.88 -20.18 2.84
N LEU A 182 -9.96 -19.51 2.17
CA LEU A 182 -8.57 -19.40 2.58
C LEU A 182 -8.29 -18.02 3.19
N LEU A 183 -7.82 -18.02 4.44
CA LEU A 183 -7.40 -16.82 5.13
C LEU A 183 -5.96 -16.45 4.74
N VAL A 184 -5.70 -15.19 4.41
CA VAL A 184 -4.35 -14.66 4.50
C VAL A 184 -4.18 -13.92 5.82
N ALA A 185 -3.13 -14.24 6.55
CA ALA A 185 -2.83 -13.66 7.86
C ALA A 185 -1.40 -13.12 7.91
N SER A 186 -1.15 -12.19 8.84
CA SER A 186 0.19 -11.69 9.07
C SER A 186 1.14 -12.81 9.51
N ARG A 187 2.36 -12.81 8.98
CA ARG A 187 3.43 -13.72 9.46
C ARG A 187 3.92 -13.34 10.85
N SER A 188 3.97 -12.05 11.16
CA SER A 188 4.65 -11.51 12.35
C SER A 188 3.71 -10.95 13.41
N HIS A 189 2.45 -10.62 13.05
CA HIS A 189 1.49 -9.93 13.92
C HIS A 189 0.24 -10.80 14.13
N ARG A 190 0.43 -11.87 14.91
CA ARG A 190 -0.65 -12.79 15.30
C ARG A 190 -0.66 -12.88 16.83
N ASP A 191 -1.76 -12.45 17.42
CA ASP A 191 -1.98 -12.58 18.86
C ASP A 191 -2.93 -13.76 19.15
N ASP A 192 -3.04 -14.16 20.42
CA ASP A 192 -3.88 -15.28 20.85
C ASP A 192 -5.35 -15.08 20.51
N ARG A 193 -5.82 -13.82 20.44
CA ARG A 193 -7.20 -13.50 20.07
C ARG A 193 -7.48 -13.83 18.60
N LEU A 194 -6.55 -13.48 17.72
CA LEU A 194 -6.64 -13.78 16.29
C LEU A 194 -6.56 -15.29 16.06
N GLU A 195 -5.64 -15.98 16.73
CA GLU A 195 -5.52 -17.44 16.65
C GLU A 195 -6.79 -18.15 17.12
N THR A 196 -7.39 -17.68 18.20
CA THR A 196 -8.68 -18.22 18.71
C THR A 196 -9.78 -18.04 17.66
N LEU A 197 -9.91 -16.83 17.10
CA LEU A 197 -10.90 -16.52 16.08
C LEU A 197 -10.71 -17.40 14.82
N ILE A 198 -9.48 -17.54 14.35
CA ILE A 198 -9.16 -18.40 13.19
C ILE A 198 -9.58 -19.85 13.48
N GLY A 199 -9.30 -20.35 14.67
CA GLY A 199 -9.68 -21.71 15.08
C GLY A 199 -11.20 -21.92 15.12
N GLU A 200 -11.96 -20.92 15.57
CA GLU A 200 -13.43 -20.96 15.63
C GLU A 200 -14.10 -20.89 14.26
N LEU A 201 -13.51 -20.17 13.32
CA LEU A 201 -14.08 -19.98 11.98
C LEU A 201 -14.08 -21.25 11.11
N GLN A 202 -13.27 -22.25 11.44
CA GLN A 202 -13.17 -23.52 10.69
C GLN A 202 -12.98 -23.33 9.17
N LEU A 203 -12.11 -22.40 8.81
CA LEU A 203 -11.80 -22.09 7.41
C LEU A 203 -11.05 -23.27 6.73
N GLY A 204 -11.06 -23.31 5.40
CA GLY A 204 -10.37 -24.30 4.59
C GLY A 204 -8.84 -24.30 4.72
N GLY A 205 -8.28 -23.19 5.20
CA GLY A 205 -6.86 -23.07 5.46
C GLY A 205 -6.40 -21.63 5.70
N SER A 206 -5.10 -21.47 5.93
CA SER A 206 -4.49 -20.15 6.05
C SER A 206 -3.13 -20.06 5.38
N LYS A 207 -2.79 -18.88 4.85
CA LYS A 207 -1.49 -18.52 4.27
C LYS A 207 -0.87 -17.37 5.09
N ALA A 208 0.37 -17.51 5.51
CA ALA A 208 1.10 -16.45 6.20
C ALA A 208 1.87 -15.60 5.18
N VAL A 209 1.60 -14.30 5.16
CA VAL A 209 2.22 -13.33 4.24
C VAL A 209 2.65 -12.09 5.02
N GLY A 210 3.71 -11.42 4.58
CA GLY A 210 4.29 -10.25 5.22
C GLY A 210 3.41 -9.00 5.15
N SER A 211 3.69 -8.09 4.26
CA SER A 211 3.03 -6.79 4.12
C SER A 211 1.50 -6.87 3.90
N VAL A 212 0.78 -5.80 4.18
CA VAL A 212 -0.67 -5.71 3.89
C VAL A 212 -0.92 -5.74 2.39
N GLY A 213 -0.11 -5.00 1.61
CA GLY A 213 -0.21 -5.00 0.15
C GLY A 213 -0.03 -6.39 -0.45
N CYS A 214 0.97 -7.16 0.01
CA CYS A 214 1.16 -8.54 -0.43
C CYS A 214 -0.02 -9.45 -0.05
N LYS A 215 -0.61 -9.27 1.14
CA LYS A 215 -1.81 -10.04 1.56
C LYS A 215 -2.99 -9.75 0.63
N VAL A 216 -3.28 -8.48 0.40
CA VAL A 216 -4.40 -8.06 -0.47
C VAL A 216 -4.18 -8.53 -1.90
N ALA A 217 -2.95 -8.50 -2.43
CA ALA A 217 -2.65 -9.05 -3.74
C ALA A 217 -2.97 -10.55 -3.87
N THR A 218 -2.83 -11.35 -2.79
CA THR A 218 -3.25 -12.76 -2.83
C THR A 218 -4.76 -12.91 -2.98
N ILE A 219 -5.54 -11.98 -2.42
CA ILE A 219 -7.01 -11.95 -2.60
C ILE A 219 -7.35 -11.55 -4.05
N LEU A 220 -6.72 -10.49 -4.57
CA LEU A 220 -6.93 -10.00 -5.94
C LEU A 220 -6.54 -11.00 -7.03
N ARG A 221 -5.66 -11.97 -6.71
CA ARG A 221 -5.29 -13.09 -7.57
C ARG A 221 -6.18 -14.33 -7.38
N GLY A 222 -7.13 -14.32 -6.41
CA GLY A 222 -7.97 -15.47 -6.06
C GLY A 222 -7.23 -16.60 -5.33
N GLU A 223 -6.02 -16.33 -4.84
CA GLU A 223 -5.24 -17.31 -4.06
C GLU A 223 -5.82 -17.48 -2.66
N THR A 224 -6.29 -16.39 -2.05
CA THR A 224 -6.95 -16.34 -0.74
C THR A 224 -8.24 -15.54 -0.82
N ASP A 225 -9.05 -15.54 0.26
CA ASP A 225 -10.39 -14.95 0.26
C ASP A 225 -10.59 -13.89 1.33
N LEU A 226 -9.90 -14.03 2.43
CA LEU A 226 -10.11 -13.23 3.64
C LEU A 226 -8.78 -12.71 4.17
N TYR A 227 -8.77 -11.46 4.59
CA TYR A 227 -7.76 -10.90 5.48
C TYR A 227 -8.45 -10.40 6.73
N ILE A 228 -7.98 -10.83 7.90
CA ILE A 228 -8.52 -10.41 9.21
C ILE A 228 -7.38 -9.80 10.00
N SER A 229 -7.62 -8.58 10.48
CA SER A 229 -6.76 -7.91 11.45
C SER A 229 -7.61 -7.40 12.61
N LEU A 230 -7.13 -7.61 13.83
CA LEU A 230 -7.82 -7.15 15.03
C LEU A 230 -7.23 -5.84 15.52
N SER A 231 -8.06 -5.01 16.16
CA SER A 231 -7.61 -3.78 16.80
C SER A 231 -6.61 -4.07 17.92
N GLY A 232 -5.59 -3.23 18.06
CA GLY A 232 -4.55 -3.36 19.07
C GLY A 232 -3.28 -2.62 18.66
N ARG A 233 -2.18 -2.81 19.39
CA ARG A 233 -0.92 -2.11 19.13
C ARG A 233 -0.31 -2.43 17.77
N SER A 234 -0.57 -3.61 17.24
CA SER A 234 -0.10 -4.09 15.94
C SER A 234 -1.18 -4.01 14.85
N ALA A 235 -2.27 -3.29 15.08
CA ALA A 235 -3.29 -3.06 14.07
C ALA A 235 -2.72 -2.23 12.91
N PRO A 236 -3.09 -2.54 11.66
CA PRO A 236 -2.76 -1.70 10.53
C PRO A 236 -3.23 -0.26 10.74
N LYS A 237 -2.47 0.67 10.23
CA LYS A 237 -2.78 2.10 10.21
C LYS A 237 -3.48 2.47 8.90
N ASP A 238 -3.89 3.73 8.78
CA ASP A 238 -4.56 4.21 7.57
C ASP A 238 -3.67 4.09 6.33
N TRP A 239 -2.37 4.30 6.46
CA TRP A 239 -1.41 4.15 5.35
C TRP A 239 -1.21 2.69 4.90
N ASP A 240 -1.35 1.72 5.80
CA ASP A 240 -1.34 0.30 5.45
C ASP A 240 -2.61 -0.11 4.67
N MET A 241 -3.76 0.53 4.93
CA MET A 241 -5.07 0.04 4.51
C MET A 241 -5.73 0.85 3.38
N ALA A 242 -5.49 2.17 3.29
CA ALA A 242 -6.24 3.03 2.37
C ALA A 242 -6.06 2.64 0.89
N ALA A 243 -4.84 2.33 0.45
CA ALA A 243 -4.60 1.88 -0.92
C ALA A 243 -5.14 0.48 -1.19
N PRO A 244 -4.87 -0.54 -0.32
CA PRO A 244 -5.50 -1.85 -0.42
C PRO A 244 -7.04 -1.82 -0.45
N GLU A 245 -7.69 -0.99 0.39
CA GLU A 245 -9.14 -0.81 0.37
C GLU A 245 -9.63 -0.32 -0.99
N ALA A 246 -8.99 0.72 -1.55
CA ALA A 246 -9.39 1.28 -2.84
C ALA A 246 -9.25 0.29 -4.01
N VAL A 247 -8.29 -0.64 -3.95
CA VAL A 247 -8.10 -1.66 -5.00
C VAL A 247 -9.10 -2.81 -4.87
N LEU A 248 -9.65 -3.04 -3.67
CA LEU A 248 -10.66 -4.08 -3.41
C LEU A 248 -12.11 -3.63 -3.69
N LEU A 249 -12.38 -2.30 -3.69
CA LEU A 249 -13.71 -1.71 -3.89
C LEU A 249 -14.05 -1.49 -5.37
#